data_79f0439f98354d9a6634239e01004d61
#
_entry.id   79f0439f98354d9a6634239e01004d61
#
_cell.length_a   1.000
_cell.length_b   1.000
_cell.length_c   1.000
_cell.angle_alpha   90.00
_cell.angle_beta   90.00
_cell.angle_gamma   90.00
#
_symmetry.space_group_name_H-M   'P 1'
#
loop_
_entity.id
_entity.type
_entity.pdbx_description
1 polymer ?
#
loop_
_entity_poly.entity_id
_entity_poly.type
_entity_poly.pdbx_seq_one_letter_code
_entity_poly.pdbx_strand_id
1 'polypeptide(L)'
;MAKKFAAWWSAHKPTTRRLIQVYAALLYNAYVKGFIKGDIYTGGIKNFCVPGFNCYSCPGAIGACPLGALQNALASSDKRAPYYVLGILMLYGLILGRTICGWLCPLGLIQELFYKIPTPKVKKSRFTHALSYLKYVLLAVFVVIIPLAYSLQQYPVPGFCKYICPAGTFEGAMGLLANPVNAGKFSILNILFTRKFVIMVVILLACVFFYRAFCRFLCPLGAIYGLFARVSILGVKVEKSKCTNCGRCVAHCKMDIRHVGDHECIHCASCVDVCPTKAISMRMGKITLKANEVQPMKPEGNKKRTNRRIRVMAAWTTALVVLGVVMWQVNKADTVEEPVSQPAATETIAPEATEAPDDDTPVGYEVGMKCPDFTVPLYGEDGGEFTLSAQKGKVTVINFWATWCTPCVAELPYFAELYAEYGDEISLVAIHSNLVTDDVDKFLAKENLDMPFALDKTGAVIKSLGGSTQLPMTVIVDADGKIVYNKVGSVTLTVLEGLVAPLLAE
;
A
#
# COMPACT_ATOMS: atom_id res chain seq x y z
N MET A 1 44.66 -19.03 3.72
CA MET A 1 43.27 -18.72 3.43
C MET A 1 42.64 -17.74 4.42
N ALA A 2 42.74 -17.90 5.71
CA ALA A 2 42.12 -17.05 6.73
C ALA A 2 42.50 -15.54 6.63
N LYS A 3 43.78 -15.19 6.39
CA LYS A 3 44.24 -13.80 6.24
C LYS A 3 43.66 -13.14 4.98
N LYS A 4 43.53 -13.85 3.85
CA LYS A 4 42.92 -13.34 2.62
C LYS A 4 41.39 -13.14 2.81
N PHE A 5 40.73 -14.09 3.48
CA PHE A 5 39.31 -13.96 3.81
C PHE A 5 39.04 -12.80 4.80
N ALA A 6 39.85 -12.64 5.81
CA ALA A 6 39.76 -11.53 6.77
C ALA A 6 39.95 -10.15 6.09
N ALA A 7 40.94 -10.04 5.17
CA ALA A 7 41.17 -8.84 4.39
C ALA A 7 40.00 -8.56 3.44
N TRP A 8 39.49 -9.57 2.72
CA TRP A 8 38.31 -9.47 1.88
C TRP A 8 37.07 -9.05 2.68
N TRP A 9 36.82 -9.72 3.84
CA TRP A 9 35.72 -9.38 4.73
C TRP A 9 35.79 -7.95 5.25
N SER A 10 36.97 -7.49 5.65
CA SER A 10 37.16 -6.11 6.13
C SER A 10 36.87 -5.07 5.05
N ALA A 11 37.20 -5.35 3.79
CA ALA A 11 36.94 -4.49 2.63
C ALA A 11 35.45 -4.48 2.22
N HIS A 12 34.73 -5.61 2.42
CA HIS A 12 33.34 -5.79 1.98
C HIS A 12 32.33 -5.71 3.13
N LYS A 13 32.79 -5.51 4.37
CA LYS A 13 31.94 -5.41 5.54
C LYS A 13 30.83 -4.36 5.34
N PRO A 14 29.54 -4.73 5.53
CA PRO A 14 28.46 -3.79 5.41
C PRO A 14 28.58 -2.67 6.46
N THR A 15 28.34 -1.45 6.04
CA THR A 15 28.31 -0.32 6.98
C THR A 15 27.10 -0.43 7.91
N THR A 16 27.19 0.11 9.13
CA THR A 16 26.07 0.15 10.08
C THR A 16 24.80 0.74 9.44
N ARG A 17 24.97 1.75 8.58
CA ARG A 17 23.86 2.35 7.83
C ARG A 17 23.14 1.31 6.95
N ARG A 18 23.88 0.48 6.24
CA ARG A 18 23.29 -0.57 5.39
C ARG A 18 22.59 -1.66 6.20
N LEU A 19 23.16 -2.04 7.33
CA LEU A 19 22.50 -3.00 8.22
C LEU A 19 21.17 -2.46 8.73
N ILE A 20 21.11 -1.17 9.12
CA ILE A 20 19.86 -0.53 9.54
C ILE A 20 18.85 -0.46 8.37
N GLN A 21 19.29 -0.19 7.14
CA GLN A 21 18.40 -0.18 5.97
C GLN A 21 17.82 -1.57 5.67
N VAL A 22 18.64 -2.61 5.75
CA VAL A 22 18.18 -4.01 5.57
C VAL A 22 17.21 -4.39 6.68
N TYR A 23 17.54 -4.08 7.94
CA TYR A 23 16.64 -4.32 9.06
C TYR A 23 15.28 -3.63 8.88
N ALA A 24 15.28 -2.34 8.49
CA ALA A 24 14.05 -1.61 8.24
C ALA A 24 13.24 -2.21 7.07
N ALA A 25 13.92 -2.65 6.00
CA ALA A 25 13.26 -3.31 4.87
C ALA A 25 12.59 -4.63 5.30
N LEU A 26 13.27 -5.44 6.12
CA LEU A 26 12.71 -6.69 6.67
C LEU A 26 11.55 -6.41 7.63
N LEU A 27 11.67 -5.40 8.48
CA LEU A 27 10.62 -5.04 9.43
C LEU A 27 9.35 -4.54 8.71
N TYR A 28 9.49 -3.71 7.68
CA TYR A 28 8.33 -3.20 6.94
C TYR A 28 7.64 -4.28 6.11
N ASN A 29 8.36 -5.34 5.75
CA ASN A 29 7.88 -6.45 4.93
C ASN A 29 7.95 -7.77 5.70
N ALA A 30 7.52 -7.78 6.96
CA ALA A 30 7.63 -8.93 7.86
C ALA A 30 6.58 -10.03 7.59
N TYR A 31 5.56 -9.77 6.76
CA TYR A 31 4.54 -10.75 6.38
C TYR A 31 5.04 -11.67 5.26
N VAL A 32 5.84 -12.66 5.64
CA VAL A 32 6.45 -13.59 4.67
C VAL A 32 5.42 -14.52 4.04
N LYS A 33 4.36 -14.88 4.75
CA LYS A 33 3.28 -15.73 4.24
C LYS A 33 2.61 -15.15 2.99
N GLY A 34 2.49 -13.83 2.88
CA GLY A 34 1.91 -13.17 1.71
C GLY A 34 2.61 -13.51 0.40
N PHE A 35 3.94 -13.71 0.42
CA PHE A 35 4.67 -14.19 -0.74
C PHE A 35 4.39 -15.66 -1.08
N ILE A 36 4.04 -16.48 -0.08
CA ILE A 36 3.72 -17.92 -0.25
C ILE A 36 2.26 -18.08 -0.70
N LYS A 37 1.33 -17.38 -0.04
CA LYS A 37 -0.10 -17.45 -0.35
C LYS A 37 -0.51 -16.59 -1.56
N GLY A 38 0.27 -15.59 -1.96
CA GLY A 38 -0.06 -14.65 -3.03
C GLY A 38 -1.09 -13.60 -2.63
N ASP A 39 -1.20 -13.31 -1.32
CA ASP A 39 -2.15 -12.37 -0.74
C ASP A 39 -1.47 -11.14 -0.12
N ILE A 40 -2.25 -10.18 0.34
CA ILE A 40 -1.81 -8.95 0.99
C ILE A 40 -2.23 -8.99 2.46
N TYR A 41 -1.32 -8.66 3.37
CA TYR A 41 -1.63 -8.54 4.78
C TYR A 41 -2.74 -7.52 5.05
N THR A 42 -3.78 -7.92 5.79
CA THR A 42 -4.98 -7.12 6.10
C THR A 42 -5.11 -6.75 7.59
N GLY A 43 -4.21 -7.21 8.44
CA GLY A 43 -4.27 -6.97 9.89
C GLY A 43 -4.14 -5.49 10.29
N GLY A 44 -4.56 -5.14 11.50
CA GLY A 44 -4.67 -3.77 12.01
C GLY A 44 -3.37 -2.94 11.94
N ILE A 45 -2.19 -3.58 11.96
CA ILE A 45 -0.91 -2.88 11.80
C ILE A 45 -0.80 -2.21 10.42
N LYS A 46 -1.54 -2.69 9.41
CA LYS A 46 -1.57 -2.10 8.07
C LYS A 46 -2.02 -0.64 8.05
N ASN A 47 -2.80 -0.23 9.02
CA ASN A 47 -3.26 1.15 9.17
C ASN A 47 -2.16 2.10 9.65
N PHE A 48 -1.02 1.57 10.12
CA PHE A 48 0.10 2.38 10.54
C PHE A 48 0.99 2.76 9.35
N CYS A 49 1.31 4.06 9.22
CA CYS A 49 2.20 4.54 8.17
C CYS A 49 3.67 4.31 8.55
N VAL A 50 4.40 3.56 7.72
CA VAL A 50 5.86 3.41 7.86
C VAL A 50 6.58 4.68 7.37
N PRO A 51 7.71 5.07 7.95
CA PRO A 51 8.38 6.32 7.56
C PRO A 51 8.99 6.30 6.16
N GLY A 52 9.34 5.12 5.64
CA GLY A 52 9.97 4.92 4.33
C GLY A 52 8.98 4.75 3.18
N PHE A 53 9.53 4.64 1.99
CA PHE A 53 8.77 4.28 0.79
C PHE A 53 8.58 2.75 0.78
N ASN A 54 7.36 2.29 0.94
CA ASN A 54 7.00 0.87 0.97
C ASN A 54 5.58 0.71 0.40
N CYS A 55 5.38 -0.18 -0.56
CA CYS A 55 4.08 -0.29 -1.23
C CYS A 55 3.04 -0.95 -0.33
N TYR A 56 1.84 -0.34 -0.22
CA TYR A 56 0.70 -0.94 0.49
C TYR A 56 0.33 -2.32 -0.07
N SER A 57 0.36 -2.47 -1.40
CA SER A 57 0.00 -3.72 -2.10
C SER A 57 1.14 -4.74 -2.17
N CYS A 58 2.27 -4.51 -1.49
CA CYS A 58 3.32 -5.52 -1.38
C CYS A 58 2.82 -6.70 -0.53
N PRO A 59 3.00 -7.95 -0.98
CA PRO A 59 2.61 -9.14 -0.22
C PRO A 59 3.21 -9.18 1.19
N GLY A 60 4.46 -8.73 1.32
CA GLY A 60 5.15 -8.70 2.61
C GLY A 60 4.83 -7.51 3.50
N ALA A 61 4.22 -6.45 2.97
CA ALA A 61 4.09 -5.18 3.68
C ALA A 61 3.10 -5.23 4.84
N ILE A 62 3.58 -4.98 6.06
CA ILE A 62 2.75 -4.91 7.27
C ILE A 62 2.25 -3.49 7.59
N GLY A 63 2.77 -2.47 6.92
CA GLY A 63 2.37 -1.08 7.14
C GLY A 63 2.17 -0.32 5.83
N ALA A 64 1.48 0.81 5.89
CA ALA A 64 1.12 1.63 4.73
C ALA A 64 2.21 2.65 4.36
N CYS A 65 2.32 2.94 3.06
CA CYS A 65 3.11 4.07 2.58
C CYS A 65 2.40 5.38 2.92
N PRO A 66 3.03 6.34 3.62
CA PRO A 66 2.37 7.60 3.97
C PRO A 66 1.98 8.44 2.75
N LEU A 67 2.70 8.31 1.64
CA LEU A 67 2.37 8.99 0.39
C LEU A 67 1.10 8.41 -0.25
N GLY A 68 0.95 7.07 -0.23
CA GLY A 68 -0.26 6.40 -0.71
C GLY A 68 -1.47 6.72 0.16
N ALA A 69 -1.30 6.67 1.48
CA ALA A 69 -2.33 7.04 2.44
C ALA A 69 -2.79 8.49 2.27
N LEU A 70 -1.84 9.44 2.04
CA LEU A 70 -2.17 10.84 1.76
C LEU A 70 -3.01 10.98 0.50
N GLN A 71 -2.62 10.33 -0.60
CA GLN A 71 -3.35 10.40 -1.86
C GLN A 71 -4.75 9.80 -1.76
N ASN A 72 -4.88 8.65 -1.11
CA ASN A 72 -6.19 8.01 -0.89
C ASN A 72 -7.10 8.89 -0.03
N ALA A 73 -6.57 9.51 1.01
CA ALA A 73 -7.33 10.41 1.87
C ALA A 73 -7.74 11.72 1.14
N LEU A 74 -6.89 12.25 0.25
CA LEU A 74 -7.23 13.41 -0.59
C LEU A 74 -8.21 13.06 -1.71
N ALA A 75 -8.19 11.83 -2.20
CA ALA A 75 -9.08 11.33 -3.24
C ALA A 75 -10.45 10.88 -2.70
N SER A 76 -10.58 10.69 -1.39
CA SER A 76 -11.83 10.26 -0.76
C SER A 76 -12.93 11.30 -0.96
N SER A 77 -14.14 10.83 -1.25
CA SER A 77 -15.35 11.67 -1.33
C SER A 77 -15.77 12.23 0.03
N ASP A 78 -15.39 11.58 1.13
CA ASP A 78 -15.53 12.09 2.47
C ASP A 78 -14.49 13.20 2.68
N LYS A 79 -14.89 14.45 2.50
CA LYS A 79 -14.06 15.67 2.53
C LYS A 79 -13.35 15.94 3.87
N ARG A 80 -13.14 14.91 4.69
CA ARG A 80 -12.39 15.04 5.95
C ARG A 80 -10.92 15.24 5.67
N ALA A 81 -10.34 16.27 6.26
CA ALA A 81 -8.91 16.51 6.13
C ALA A 81 -8.11 15.32 6.67
N PRO A 82 -7.04 14.88 5.99
CA PRO A 82 -6.26 13.71 6.35
C PRO A 82 -5.32 13.97 7.54
N TYR A 83 -5.87 14.43 8.67
CA TYR A 83 -5.10 14.86 9.85
C TYR A 83 -4.12 13.81 10.35
N TYR A 84 -4.52 12.53 10.38
CA TYR A 84 -3.64 11.43 10.79
C TYR A 84 -2.39 11.35 9.93
N VAL A 85 -2.56 11.31 8.60
CA VAL A 85 -1.43 11.16 7.67
C VAL A 85 -0.55 12.40 7.66
N LEU A 86 -1.16 13.60 7.69
CA LEU A 86 -0.42 14.86 7.80
C LEU A 86 0.34 14.95 9.11
N GLY A 87 -0.27 14.58 10.24
CA GLY A 87 0.37 14.54 11.55
C GLY A 87 1.57 13.59 11.59
N ILE A 88 1.43 12.39 11.03
CA ILE A 88 2.54 11.42 10.93
C ILE A 88 3.66 11.93 10.02
N LEU A 89 3.35 12.51 8.85
CA LEU A 89 4.35 13.10 7.95
C LEU A 89 5.09 14.26 8.61
N MET A 90 4.38 15.11 9.35
CA MET A 90 4.99 16.21 10.14
C MET A 90 5.88 15.66 11.25
N LEU A 91 5.41 14.67 12.01
CA LEU A 91 6.18 14.03 13.08
C LEU A 91 7.47 13.43 12.55
N TYR A 92 7.39 12.63 11.49
CA TYR A 92 8.56 12.04 10.84
C TYR A 92 9.48 13.11 10.24
N GLY A 93 8.91 14.16 9.64
CA GLY A 93 9.66 15.28 9.08
C GLY A 93 10.45 16.04 10.13
N LEU A 94 9.82 16.39 11.27
CA LEU A 94 10.45 17.13 12.35
C LEU A 94 11.48 16.30 13.12
N ILE A 95 11.19 15.03 13.42
CA ILE A 95 12.13 14.20 14.19
C ILE A 95 13.26 13.71 13.31
N LEU A 96 12.96 13.09 12.17
CA LEU A 96 13.91 12.35 11.35
C LEU A 96 14.27 13.07 10.05
N GLY A 97 13.37 13.84 9.46
CA GLY A 97 13.57 14.52 8.18
C GLY A 97 14.05 13.58 7.09
N ARG A 98 14.95 14.03 6.23
CA ARG A 98 15.55 13.20 5.15
C ARG A 98 16.50 12.08 5.65
N THR A 99 16.76 11.98 6.94
CA THR A 99 17.48 10.82 7.52
C THR A 99 16.73 9.51 7.22
N ILE A 100 15.39 9.56 7.17
CA ILE A 100 14.55 8.43 6.73
C ILE A 100 15.01 7.92 5.36
N CYS A 101 15.19 8.82 4.39
CA CYS A 101 15.64 8.46 3.04
C CYS A 101 17.02 7.81 3.05
N GLY A 102 17.91 8.25 3.94
CA GLY A 102 19.27 7.75 4.06
C GLY A 102 19.41 6.42 4.77
N TRP A 103 18.56 6.14 5.76
CA TRP A 103 18.78 5.08 6.75
C TRP A 103 17.64 4.05 6.85
N LEU A 104 16.40 4.41 6.52
CA LEU A 104 15.22 3.57 6.76
C LEU A 104 14.49 3.15 5.48
N CYS A 105 14.67 3.85 4.36
CA CYS A 105 13.89 3.61 3.16
C CYS A 105 14.42 2.40 2.36
N PRO A 106 13.61 1.34 2.14
CA PRO A 106 13.98 0.15 1.35
C PRO A 106 14.32 0.49 -0.10
N LEU A 107 13.50 1.33 -0.75
CA LEU A 107 13.73 1.74 -2.13
C LEU A 107 15.06 2.50 -2.29
N GLY A 108 15.49 3.24 -1.25
CA GLY A 108 16.81 3.88 -1.23
C GLY A 108 17.96 2.86 -1.20
N LEU A 109 17.79 1.73 -0.54
CA LEU A 109 18.77 0.64 -0.51
C LEU A 109 18.90 -0.01 -1.89
N ILE A 110 17.78 -0.31 -2.54
CA ILE A 110 17.73 -0.91 -3.90
C ILE A 110 18.48 -0.02 -4.89
N GLN A 111 18.21 1.29 -4.91
CA GLN A 111 18.89 2.23 -5.79
C GLN A 111 20.41 2.29 -5.55
N GLU A 112 20.87 2.20 -4.30
CA GLU A 112 22.30 2.14 -3.98
C GLU A 112 22.95 0.84 -4.47
N LEU A 113 22.20 -0.26 -4.51
CA LEU A 113 22.66 -1.53 -5.04
C LEU A 113 22.90 -1.45 -6.56
N PHE A 114 21.93 -0.91 -7.31
CA PHE A 114 22.07 -0.69 -8.75
C PHE A 114 23.23 0.27 -9.09
N TYR A 115 23.43 1.31 -8.27
CA TYR A 115 24.55 2.25 -8.48
C TYR A 115 25.93 1.60 -8.30
N LYS A 116 26.05 0.43 -7.68
CA LYS A 116 27.32 -0.29 -7.55
C LYS A 116 27.79 -0.96 -8.84
N ILE A 117 26.91 -1.16 -9.81
CA ILE A 117 27.27 -1.74 -11.11
C ILE A 117 28.36 -0.86 -11.75
N PRO A 118 29.49 -1.43 -12.19
CA PRO A 118 30.63 -0.68 -12.72
C PRO A 118 30.32 -0.10 -14.10
N THR A 119 29.79 1.11 -14.11
CA THR A 119 29.44 1.88 -15.31
C THR A 119 29.95 3.32 -15.17
N PRO A 120 30.14 4.07 -16.27
CA PRO A 120 30.47 5.48 -16.21
C PRO A 120 29.36 6.25 -15.47
N LYS A 121 29.73 6.94 -14.38
CA LYS A 121 28.76 7.68 -13.55
C LYS A 121 28.64 9.12 -14.03
N VAL A 122 27.40 9.59 -14.11
CA VAL A 122 27.11 10.96 -14.52
C VAL A 122 27.54 11.94 -13.41
N LYS A 123 28.36 12.92 -13.80
CA LYS A 123 28.83 14.00 -12.92
C LYS A 123 27.68 14.98 -12.60
N LYS A 124 27.79 15.66 -11.47
CA LYS A 124 26.87 16.74 -11.08
C LYS A 124 26.99 17.91 -12.08
N SER A 125 25.86 18.47 -12.47
CA SER A 125 25.75 19.58 -13.38
C SER A 125 24.63 20.53 -12.99
N ARG A 126 24.56 21.75 -13.57
CA ARG A 126 23.44 22.66 -13.39
C ARG A 126 22.11 22.02 -13.83
N PHE A 127 22.14 21.22 -14.90
CA PHE A 127 20.99 20.49 -15.41
C PHE A 127 20.48 19.46 -14.39
N THR A 128 21.37 18.61 -13.82
CA THR A 128 20.96 17.63 -12.82
C THR A 128 20.41 18.28 -11.55
N HIS A 129 20.89 19.48 -11.22
CA HIS A 129 20.36 20.25 -10.10
C HIS A 129 18.95 20.80 -10.41
N ALA A 130 18.74 21.37 -11.60
CA ALA A 130 17.41 21.83 -12.04
C ALA A 130 16.42 20.66 -12.07
N LEU A 131 16.84 19.50 -12.60
CA LEU A 131 16.00 18.29 -12.64
C LEU A 131 15.58 17.81 -11.23
N SER A 132 16.34 18.10 -10.18
CA SER A 132 15.95 17.73 -8.80
C SER A 132 14.71 18.46 -8.29
N TYR A 133 14.28 19.54 -8.92
CA TYR A 133 13.03 20.24 -8.61
C TYR A 133 11.80 19.53 -9.19
N LEU A 134 11.96 18.65 -10.18
CA LEU A 134 10.85 17.90 -10.79
C LEU A 134 10.01 17.15 -9.74
N LYS A 135 10.62 16.62 -8.67
CA LYS A 135 9.89 15.94 -7.58
C LYS A 135 8.87 16.83 -6.86
N TYR A 136 9.10 18.16 -6.80
CA TYR A 136 8.16 19.11 -6.22
C TYR A 136 6.96 19.34 -7.16
N VAL A 137 7.21 19.36 -8.48
CA VAL A 137 6.14 19.40 -9.48
C VAL A 137 5.31 18.12 -9.41
N LEU A 138 5.96 16.97 -9.31
CA LEU A 138 5.25 15.68 -9.14
C LEU A 138 4.46 15.63 -7.83
N LEU A 139 5.00 16.19 -6.74
CA LEU A 139 4.27 16.32 -5.48
C LEU A 139 3.03 17.19 -5.66
N ALA A 140 3.15 18.37 -6.25
CA ALA A 140 2.02 19.28 -6.43
C ALA A 140 0.96 18.69 -7.36
N VAL A 141 1.36 18.20 -8.54
CA VAL A 141 0.42 17.75 -9.57
C VAL A 141 -0.17 16.37 -9.24
N PHE A 142 0.68 15.34 -9.05
CA PHE A 142 0.23 13.95 -8.95
C PHE A 142 -0.20 13.52 -7.56
N VAL A 143 0.27 14.19 -6.51
CA VAL A 143 -0.08 13.83 -5.12
C VAL A 143 -1.17 14.72 -4.55
N VAL A 144 -1.26 15.99 -5.00
CA VAL A 144 -2.25 16.93 -4.46
C VAL A 144 -3.33 17.27 -5.49
N ILE A 145 -2.98 17.85 -6.65
CA ILE A 145 -3.96 18.39 -7.60
C ILE A 145 -4.82 17.28 -8.21
N ILE A 146 -4.20 16.23 -8.75
CA ILE A 146 -4.94 15.13 -9.39
C ILE A 146 -5.89 14.44 -8.40
N PRO A 147 -5.46 13.96 -7.20
CA PRO A 147 -6.39 13.37 -6.25
C PRO A 147 -7.54 14.30 -5.86
N LEU A 148 -7.29 15.58 -5.63
CA LEU A 148 -8.32 16.55 -5.29
C LEU A 148 -9.28 16.83 -6.46
N ALA A 149 -8.78 16.98 -7.69
CA ALA A 149 -9.61 17.23 -8.86
C ALA A 149 -10.55 16.05 -9.14
N TYR A 150 -10.04 14.81 -9.04
CA TYR A 150 -10.85 13.60 -9.20
C TYR A 150 -11.79 13.36 -8.01
N SER A 151 -11.41 13.76 -6.79
CA SER A 151 -12.32 13.75 -5.63
C SER A 151 -13.56 14.61 -5.85
N LEU A 152 -13.44 15.76 -6.54
CA LEU A 152 -14.57 16.60 -6.89
C LEU A 152 -15.54 15.91 -7.88
N GLN A 153 -15.03 15.00 -8.70
CA GLN A 153 -15.78 14.16 -9.64
C GLN A 153 -16.23 12.83 -9.05
N GLN A 154 -16.06 12.63 -7.73
CA GLN A 154 -16.35 11.39 -6.99
C GLN A 154 -15.53 10.16 -7.45
N TYR A 155 -14.42 10.36 -8.14
CA TYR A 155 -13.49 9.31 -8.56
C TYR A 155 -12.22 9.32 -7.71
N PRO A 156 -12.02 8.34 -6.82
CA PRO A 156 -10.81 8.28 -6.00
C PRO A 156 -9.60 7.82 -6.82
N VAL A 157 -8.81 8.76 -7.34
CA VAL A 157 -7.59 8.45 -8.10
C VAL A 157 -6.33 8.87 -7.34
N PRO A 158 -5.56 7.93 -6.80
CA PRO A 158 -4.24 8.21 -6.25
C PRO A 158 -3.22 8.40 -7.39
N GLY A 159 -3.13 9.61 -7.94
CA GLY A 159 -2.46 9.94 -9.20
C GLY A 159 -1.02 9.42 -9.30
N PHE A 160 -0.16 9.69 -8.31
CA PHE A 160 1.22 9.21 -8.33
C PHE A 160 1.31 7.68 -8.23
N CYS A 161 0.53 7.06 -7.34
CA CYS A 161 0.52 5.61 -7.17
C CYS A 161 0.00 4.90 -8.41
N LYS A 162 -1.05 5.44 -9.04
CA LYS A 162 -1.70 4.86 -10.22
C LYS A 162 -0.80 4.94 -11.46
N TYR A 163 -0.09 6.07 -11.68
CA TYR A 163 0.57 6.34 -12.97
C TYR A 163 2.08 6.23 -12.97
N ILE A 164 2.78 6.50 -11.84
CA ILE A 164 4.25 6.70 -11.84
C ILE A 164 4.98 5.77 -10.87
N CYS A 165 4.37 5.38 -9.73
CA CYS A 165 5.07 4.79 -8.60
C CYS A 165 5.83 3.49 -8.96
N PRO A 166 7.19 3.49 -8.90
CA PRO A 166 7.97 2.28 -9.19
C PRO A 166 7.87 1.21 -8.10
N ALA A 167 7.67 1.62 -6.83
CA ALA A 167 7.48 0.68 -5.73
C ALA A 167 6.15 -0.08 -5.89
N GLY A 168 5.07 0.59 -6.32
CA GLY A 168 3.80 -0.07 -6.61
C GLY A 168 3.91 -1.13 -7.70
N THR A 169 4.78 -0.93 -8.69
CA THR A 169 5.04 -1.91 -9.75
C THR A 169 5.97 -3.02 -9.27
N PHE A 170 7.09 -2.67 -8.62
CA PHE A 170 8.11 -3.63 -8.21
C PHE A 170 7.66 -4.46 -6.98
N GLU A 171 7.29 -3.80 -5.89
CA GLU A 171 6.95 -4.45 -4.62
C GLU A 171 5.52 -5.02 -4.64
N GLY A 172 4.56 -4.26 -5.20
CA GLY A 172 3.16 -4.65 -5.27
C GLY A 172 2.88 -5.60 -6.44
N ALA A 173 2.82 -5.10 -7.66
CA ALA A 173 2.38 -5.89 -8.79
C ALA A 173 3.31 -7.08 -9.09
N MET A 174 4.63 -6.87 -9.22
CA MET A 174 5.55 -7.97 -9.48
C MET A 174 5.68 -8.91 -8.28
N GLY A 175 5.59 -8.38 -7.04
CA GLY A 175 5.61 -9.21 -5.83
C GLY A 175 4.43 -10.19 -5.76
N LEU A 176 3.23 -9.75 -6.17
CA LEU A 176 2.03 -10.61 -6.25
C LEU A 176 2.10 -11.57 -7.45
N LEU A 177 2.51 -11.08 -8.62
CA LEU A 177 2.60 -11.88 -9.85
C LEU A 177 3.71 -12.93 -9.80
N ALA A 178 4.72 -12.77 -8.95
CA ALA A 178 5.75 -13.78 -8.74
C ALA A 178 5.22 -15.07 -8.09
N ASN A 179 4.02 -15.04 -7.49
CA ASN A 179 3.39 -16.22 -6.92
C ASN A 179 2.63 -16.98 -8.02
N PRO A 180 2.85 -18.32 -8.17
CA PRO A 180 2.13 -19.14 -9.15
C PRO A 180 0.62 -19.10 -9.05
N VAL A 181 0.07 -18.94 -7.83
CA VAL A 181 -1.37 -18.80 -7.57
C VAL A 181 -1.98 -17.60 -8.32
N ASN A 182 -1.18 -16.56 -8.55
CA ASN A 182 -1.60 -15.37 -9.27
C ASN A 182 -1.19 -15.38 -10.77
N ALA A 183 -0.62 -16.45 -11.28
CA ALA A 183 -0.11 -16.52 -12.67
C ALA A 183 -1.21 -16.27 -13.72
N GLY A 184 -2.44 -16.76 -13.49
CA GLY A 184 -3.58 -16.51 -14.39
C GLY A 184 -3.95 -15.02 -14.53
N LYS A 185 -3.55 -14.18 -13.55
CA LYS A 185 -3.83 -12.74 -13.59
C LYS A 185 -2.92 -11.95 -14.54
N PHE A 186 -1.92 -12.60 -15.17
CA PHE A 186 -1.09 -11.95 -16.19
C PHE A 186 -1.92 -11.54 -17.43
N SER A 187 -2.94 -12.30 -17.79
CA SER A 187 -3.82 -12.01 -18.93
C SER A 187 -4.64 -10.71 -18.73
N ILE A 188 -4.85 -10.28 -17.48
CA ILE A 188 -5.65 -9.08 -17.12
C ILE A 188 -4.76 -7.82 -17.13
N LEU A 189 -3.44 -7.94 -17.34
CA LEU A 189 -2.54 -6.80 -17.34
C LEU A 189 -2.77 -5.92 -18.58
N ASN A 190 -3.23 -4.71 -18.33
CA ASN A 190 -3.56 -3.73 -19.35
C ASN A 190 -2.38 -2.78 -19.68
N ILE A 191 -2.61 -1.87 -20.63
CA ILE A 191 -1.63 -0.87 -21.07
C ILE A 191 -1.09 0.00 -19.93
N LEU A 192 -1.88 0.21 -18.87
CA LEU A 192 -1.45 0.99 -17.69
C LEU A 192 -0.32 0.29 -16.93
N PHE A 193 -0.42 -1.04 -16.76
CA PHE A 193 0.66 -1.83 -16.16
C PHE A 193 1.93 -1.76 -17.01
N THR A 194 1.81 -1.96 -18.34
CA THR A 194 2.94 -1.89 -19.26
C THR A 194 3.65 -0.54 -19.19
N ARG A 195 2.91 0.57 -19.18
CA ARG A 195 3.48 1.93 -18.99
C ARG A 195 4.24 2.05 -17.68
N LYS A 196 3.65 1.61 -16.56
CA LYS A 196 4.29 1.65 -15.24
C LYS A 196 5.54 0.77 -15.19
N PHE A 197 5.50 -0.40 -15.83
CA PHE A 197 6.64 -1.30 -15.92
C PHE A 197 7.80 -0.64 -16.68
N VAL A 198 7.53 -0.02 -17.83
CA VAL A 198 8.55 0.73 -18.59
C VAL A 198 9.13 1.87 -17.75
N ILE A 199 8.30 2.65 -17.06
CA ILE A 199 8.76 3.73 -16.17
C ILE A 199 9.68 3.16 -15.08
N MET A 200 9.31 2.05 -14.45
CA MET A 200 10.12 1.38 -13.43
C MET A 200 11.48 0.95 -14.00
N VAL A 201 11.50 0.30 -15.17
CA VAL A 201 12.75 -0.12 -15.82
C VAL A 201 13.64 1.08 -16.14
N VAL A 202 13.09 2.16 -16.69
CA VAL A 202 13.82 3.40 -16.96
C VAL A 202 14.41 3.99 -15.68
N ILE A 203 13.66 4.01 -14.58
CA ILE A 203 14.15 4.49 -13.28
C ILE A 203 15.28 3.59 -12.75
N LEU A 204 15.16 2.26 -12.85
CA LEU A 204 16.21 1.33 -12.41
C LEU A 204 17.48 1.49 -13.25
N LEU A 205 17.35 1.64 -14.56
CA LEU A 205 18.47 1.94 -15.44
C LEU A 205 19.11 3.30 -15.09
N ALA A 206 18.32 4.34 -14.86
CA ALA A 206 18.83 5.63 -14.41
C ALA A 206 19.59 5.52 -13.08
N CYS A 207 19.21 4.61 -12.16
CA CYS A 207 19.92 4.37 -10.91
C CYS A 207 21.31 3.74 -11.11
N VAL A 208 21.56 3.09 -12.24
CA VAL A 208 22.90 2.59 -12.60
C VAL A 208 23.87 3.75 -12.86
N PHE A 209 23.40 4.85 -13.49
CA PHE A 209 24.21 5.99 -13.88
C PHE A 209 24.20 7.14 -12.85
N PHE A 210 23.03 7.38 -12.22
CA PHE A 210 22.84 8.44 -11.23
C PHE A 210 22.66 7.85 -9.82
N TYR A 211 23.40 8.41 -8.86
CA TYR A 211 23.21 8.00 -7.47
C TYR A 211 21.81 8.39 -6.99
N ARG A 212 21.01 7.36 -6.65
CA ARG A 212 19.63 7.50 -6.17
C ARG A 212 18.74 8.35 -7.10
N ALA A 213 18.69 8.01 -8.38
CA ALA A 213 17.97 8.76 -9.41
C ALA A 213 16.52 9.05 -9.04
N PHE A 214 15.76 8.05 -8.59
CA PHE A 214 14.38 8.24 -8.17
C PHE A 214 14.25 9.20 -6.98
N CYS A 215 15.01 8.96 -5.90
CA CYS A 215 14.98 9.81 -4.71
C CYS A 215 15.39 11.26 -4.99
N ARG A 216 16.25 11.46 -5.99
CA ARG A 216 16.78 12.77 -6.35
C ARG A 216 15.83 13.54 -7.24
N PHE A 217 15.21 12.89 -8.23
CA PHE A 217 14.47 13.58 -9.29
C PHE A 217 12.95 13.41 -9.20
N LEU A 218 12.45 12.27 -8.73
CA LEU A 218 11.06 11.89 -8.91
C LEU A 218 10.28 11.65 -7.60
N CYS A 219 10.95 11.38 -6.47
CA CYS A 219 10.30 10.94 -5.25
C CYS A 219 9.55 12.07 -4.50
N PRO A 220 8.20 12.09 -4.47
CA PRO A 220 7.45 13.12 -3.78
C PRO A 220 7.63 13.08 -2.26
N LEU A 221 7.77 11.88 -1.67
CA LEU A 221 8.05 11.73 -0.24
C LEU A 221 9.41 12.35 0.12
N GLY A 222 10.41 12.20 -0.79
CA GLY A 222 11.69 12.88 -0.67
C GLY A 222 11.58 14.41 -0.79
N ALA A 223 10.59 14.93 -1.52
CA ALA A 223 10.29 16.36 -1.55
C ALA A 223 9.72 16.81 -0.21
N ILE A 224 8.71 16.12 0.34
CA ILE A 224 8.09 16.43 1.64
C ILE A 224 9.17 16.47 2.73
N TYR A 225 9.93 15.39 2.92
CA TYR A 225 10.99 15.37 3.94
C TYR A 225 12.12 16.35 3.67
N GLY A 226 12.32 16.76 2.41
CA GLY A 226 13.27 17.80 2.02
C GLY A 226 12.95 19.17 2.63
N LEU A 227 11.66 19.50 2.76
CA LEU A 227 11.21 20.74 3.40
C LEU A 227 11.63 20.81 4.88
N PHE A 228 11.67 19.64 5.54
CA PHE A 228 12.06 19.54 6.95
C PHE A 228 13.57 19.38 7.18
N ALA A 229 14.39 19.27 6.13
CA ALA A 229 15.82 18.97 6.26
C ALA A 229 16.59 19.95 7.15
N ARG A 230 16.17 21.23 7.19
CA ARG A 230 16.81 22.27 8.01
C ARG A 230 16.38 22.23 9.48
N VAL A 231 15.12 21.86 9.74
CA VAL A 231 14.50 21.90 11.08
C VAL A 231 14.54 20.56 11.79
N SER A 232 14.85 19.47 11.09
CA SER A 232 14.85 18.13 11.67
C SER A 232 15.81 18.02 12.87
N ILE A 233 15.34 17.33 13.91
CA ILE A 233 16.09 17.09 15.15
C ILE A 233 17.28 16.17 14.87
N LEU A 234 17.02 15.08 14.11
CA LEU A 234 18.05 14.13 13.69
C LEU A 234 18.63 14.54 12.33
N GLY A 235 19.93 14.76 12.28
CA GLY A 235 20.58 15.08 11.02
C GLY A 235 22.08 15.33 11.14
N VAL A 236 22.69 15.56 10.00
CA VAL A 236 24.10 15.97 9.93
C VAL A 236 24.17 17.48 10.09
N LYS A 237 24.90 17.94 11.10
CA LYS A 237 25.06 19.34 11.46
C LYS A 237 26.53 19.76 11.30
N VAL A 238 26.73 21.02 10.94
CA VAL A 238 28.05 21.63 10.80
C VAL A 238 28.27 22.61 11.94
N GLU A 239 29.38 22.48 12.64
CA GLU A 239 29.83 23.43 13.64
C GLU A 239 30.62 24.55 12.94
N LYS A 240 30.00 25.72 12.81
CA LYS A 240 30.52 26.83 12.03
C LYS A 240 31.89 27.34 12.53
N SER A 241 32.12 27.27 13.85
CA SER A 241 33.39 27.68 14.47
C SER A 241 34.59 26.84 14.04
N LYS A 242 34.39 25.58 13.66
CA LYS A 242 35.43 24.65 13.21
C LYS A 242 35.47 24.49 11.69
N CYS A 243 34.54 25.08 10.96
CA CYS A 243 34.42 24.91 9.52
C CYS A 243 35.32 25.92 8.78
N THR A 244 36.28 25.44 8.00
CA THR A 244 37.17 26.26 7.15
C THR A 244 36.64 26.47 5.74
N ASN A 245 35.41 26.12 5.45
CA ASN A 245 34.76 26.21 4.12
C ASN A 245 35.55 25.58 2.97
N CYS A 246 36.34 24.53 3.23
CA CYS A 246 37.19 23.87 2.25
C CYS A 246 36.45 23.10 1.13
N GLY A 247 35.11 22.97 1.19
CA GLY A 247 34.28 22.35 0.17
C GLY A 247 34.36 20.80 0.04
N ARG A 248 35.29 20.13 0.76
CA ARG A 248 35.48 18.65 0.64
C ARG A 248 34.24 17.85 0.88
N CYS A 249 33.37 18.25 1.81
CA CYS A 249 32.11 17.58 2.11
C CYS A 249 31.11 17.60 0.94
N VAL A 250 31.04 18.72 0.21
CA VAL A 250 30.20 18.89 -0.98
C VAL A 250 30.76 18.12 -2.17
N ALA A 251 32.08 18.18 -2.38
CA ALA A 251 32.76 17.45 -3.44
C ALA A 251 32.62 15.92 -3.27
N HIS A 252 32.76 15.43 -2.05
CA HIS A 252 32.62 13.99 -1.73
C HIS A 252 31.17 13.50 -1.78
N CYS A 253 30.19 14.37 -1.59
CA CYS A 253 28.78 13.97 -1.54
C CYS A 253 28.31 13.42 -2.90
N LYS A 254 27.65 12.26 -2.89
CA LYS A 254 27.05 11.66 -4.10
C LYS A 254 25.73 12.31 -4.49
N MET A 255 25.04 12.95 -3.53
CA MET A 255 23.87 13.79 -3.79
C MET A 255 24.29 15.17 -4.28
N ASP A 256 23.38 15.89 -4.95
CA ASP A 256 23.65 17.23 -5.48
C ASP A 256 23.31 18.31 -4.44
N ILE A 257 24.12 18.39 -3.41
CA ILE A 257 23.95 19.37 -2.33
C ILE A 257 24.81 20.63 -2.58
N ARG A 258 24.31 21.78 -2.15
CA ARG A 258 25.07 23.03 -2.12
C ARG A 258 25.88 23.20 -0.83
N HIS A 259 25.28 22.69 0.28
CA HIS A 259 25.95 22.68 1.59
C HIS A 259 25.42 21.46 2.40
N VAL A 260 26.13 21.11 3.45
CA VAL A 260 25.68 20.02 4.36
C VAL A 260 24.41 20.46 5.07
N GLY A 261 23.40 19.58 5.07
CA GLY A 261 22.06 19.90 5.59
C GLY A 261 21.14 20.60 4.60
N ASP A 262 21.54 20.71 3.32
CA ASP A 262 20.65 21.14 2.23
C ASP A 262 19.41 20.26 2.10
N HIS A 263 18.36 20.79 1.45
CA HIS A 263 17.12 20.04 1.18
C HIS A 263 17.36 18.73 0.39
N GLU A 264 18.47 18.62 -0.35
CA GLU A 264 18.89 17.37 -1.02
C GLU A 264 19.72 16.45 -0.12
N CYS A 265 20.12 16.88 1.06
CA CYS A 265 20.93 16.07 1.97
C CYS A 265 20.12 14.94 2.60
N ILE A 266 20.47 13.68 2.30
CA ILE A 266 19.85 12.48 2.90
C ILE A 266 20.46 12.08 4.25
N HIS A 267 21.25 12.94 4.86
CA HIS A 267 21.91 12.73 6.16
C HIS A 267 22.63 11.37 6.30
N CYS A 268 23.24 10.87 5.23
CA CYS A 268 23.94 9.57 5.21
C CYS A 268 25.25 9.55 6.03
N ALA A 269 25.69 10.70 6.52
CA ALA A 269 26.89 10.90 7.33
C ALA A 269 28.24 10.52 6.68
N SER A 270 28.30 10.35 5.33
CA SER A 270 29.57 10.09 4.64
C SER A 270 30.52 11.31 4.67
N CYS A 271 29.98 12.52 4.74
CA CYS A 271 30.77 13.76 4.84
C CYS A 271 31.44 13.94 6.20
N VAL A 272 30.99 13.26 7.24
CA VAL A 272 31.62 13.27 8.57
C VAL A 272 33.03 12.70 8.50
N ASP A 273 33.22 11.61 7.74
CA ASP A 273 34.48 10.86 7.65
C ASP A 273 35.55 11.63 6.86
N VAL A 274 35.16 12.56 5.96
CA VAL A 274 36.09 13.32 5.08
C VAL A 274 36.38 14.75 5.56
N CYS A 275 35.74 15.17 6.66
CA CYS A 275 35.93 16.53 7.19
C CYS A 275 37.28 16.65 7.91
N PRO A 276 38.24 17.44 7.41
CA PRO A 276 39.58 17.54 8.00
C PRO A 276 39.56 18.24 9.37
N THR A 277 38.68 19.21 9.55
CA THR A 277 38.56 20.00 10.79
C THR A 277 37.57 19.39 11.79
N LYS A 278 36.95 18.22 11.49
CA LYS A 278 35.94 17.55 12.33
C LYS A 278 34.73 18.43 12.65
N ALA A 279 34.47 19.41 11.82
CA ALA A 279 33.35 20.33 11.98
C ALA A 279 31.98 19.69 11.73
N ILE A 280 31.93 18.45 11.18
CA ILE A 280 30.69 17.80 10.77
C ILE A 280 30.41 16.63 11.70
N SER A 281 29.19 16.56 12.23
CA SER A 281 28.74 15.45 13.06
C SER A 281 27.26 15.12 12.78
N MET A 282 26.88 13.86 12.98
CA MET A 282 25.49 13.46 13.00
C MET A 282 24.96 13.55 14.43
N ARG A 283 23.90 14.34 14.63
CA ARG A 283 23.36 14.63 15.97
C ARG A 283 21.85 14.42 16.00
N MET A 284 21.37 14.04 17.19
CA MET A 284 19.95 14.06 17.55
C MET A 284 19.79 15.03 18.72
N GLY A 285 19.41 16.27 18.42
CA GLY A 285 19.45 17.36 19.39
C GLY A 285 20.86 17.57 19.95
N LYS A 286 21.04 17.39 21.27
CA LYS A 286 22.34 17.50 21.96
C LYS A 286 23.20 16.23 21.85
N ILE A 287 22.62 15.08 21.46
CA ILE A 287 23.30 13.78 21.44
C ILE A 287 24.05 13.63 20.11
N THR A 288 25.35 13.35 20.18
CA THR A 288 26.20 13.06 19.01
C THR A 288 26.17 11.55 18.71
N LEU A 289 25.65 11.18 17.55
CA LEU A 289 25.56 9.78 17.11
C LEU A 289 26.78 9.34 16.31
N LYS A 290 27.33 10.23 15.47
CA LYS A 290 28.56 10.00 14.70
C LYS A 290 29.36 11.29 14.61
N ALA A 291 30.61 11.26 15.03
CA ALA A 291 31.59 12.30 14.82
C ALA A 291 32.87 11.68 14.24
N ASN A 292 33.68 12.49 13.55
CA ASN A 292 35.01 12.05 13.14
C ASN A 292 35.94 12.19 14.36
N GLU A 293 35.99 11.16 15.18
CA GLU A 293 37.00 11.00 16.20
C GLU A 293 38.27 10.51 15.49
N VAL A 294 39.22 11.42 15.20
CA VAL A 294 40.59 10.97 15.10
C VAL A 294 40.91 10.44 16.50
N GLN A 295 41.02 9.15 16.62
CA GLN A 295 41.58 8.59 17.86
C GLN A 295 42.94 9.21 18.05
N PRO A 296 43.16 10.06 19.07
CA PRO A 296 44.51 10.12 19.59
C PRO A 296 44.86 8.70 19.93
N MET A 297 46.02 8.22 19.57
CA MET A 297 46.56 6.94 19.99
C MET A 297 46.84 6.97 21.52
N LYS A 298 45.82 7.23 22.30
CA LYS A 298 45.78 6.86 23.71
C LYS A 298 45.09 5.53 23.77
N PRO A 299 45.70 4.52 24.41
CA PRO A 299 45.05 3.24 24.62
C PRO A 299 43.78 3.48 25.44
N GLU A 300 42.64 3.54 24.75
CA GLU A 300 41.35 3.43 25.44
C GLU A 300 41.42 2.12 26.21
N GLY A 301 41.36 2.22 27.53
CA GLY A 301 41.47 1.05 28.38
C GLY A 301 40.50 -0.01 27.88
N ASN A 302 40.99 -1.24 27.78
CA ASN A 302 40.31 -2.38 27.16
C ASN A 302 38.84 -2.54 27.63
N LYS A 303 38.52 -2.06 28.81
CA LYS A 303 37.21 -2.02 29.48
C LYS A 303 36.19 -1.11 28.78
N LYS A 304 36.57 0.12 28.29
CA LYS A 304 35.66 1.02 27.59
C LYS A 304 35.29 0.51 26.18
N ARG A 305 36.26 -0.12 25.49
CA ARG A 305 36.06 -0.72 24.16
C ARG A 305 35.19 -1.97 24.23
N THR A 306 35.32 -2.77 25.28
CA THR A 306 34.49 -3.95 25.56
C THR A 306 33.05 -3.51 25.86
N ASN A 307 32.83 -2.53 26.73
CA ASN A 307 31.48 -2.03 27.07
C ASN A 307 30.75 -1.45 25.84
N ARG A 308 31.45 -0.76 24.95
CA ARG A 308 30.85 -0.27 23.69
C ARG A 308 30.44 -1.42 22.76
N ARG A 309 31.28 -2.46 22.63
CA ARG A 309 30.94 -3.65 21.84
C ARG A 309 29.74 -4.39 22.43
N ILE A 310 29.69 -4.59 23.75
CA ILE A 310 28.55 -5.21 24.42
C ILE A 310 27.25 -4.44 24.18
N ARG A 311 27.28 -3.11 24.34
CA ARG A 311 26.08 -2.28 24.06
C ARG A 311 25.61 -2.37 22.61
N VAL A 312 26.53 -2.38 21.63
CA VAL A 312 26.17 -2.53 20.22
C VAL A 312 25.62 -3.93 19.94
N MET A 313 26.23 -4.97 20.51
CA MET A 313 25.70 -6.34 20.38
C MET A 313 24.32 -6.46 21.03
N ALA A 314 24.13 -5.94 22.23
CA ALA A 314 22.84 -5.94 22.91
C ALA A 314 21.77 -5.19 22.09
N ALA A 315 22.09 -4.04 21.49
CA ALA A 315 21.16 -3.32 20.62
C ALA A 315 20.76 -4.14 19.38
N TRP A 316 21.71 -4.83 18.75
CA TRP A 316 21.40 -5.69 17.60
C TRP A 316 20.63 -6.96 17.98
N THR A 317 20.95 -7.59 19.13
CA THR A 317 20.16 -8.73 19.61
C THR A 317 18.74 -8.33 19.93
N THR A 318 18.52 -7.18 20.61
CA THR A 318 17.17 -6.66 20.86
C THR A 318 16.44 -6.38 19.54
N ALA A 319 17.10 -5.74 18.57
CA ALA A 319 16.50 -5.48 17.27
C ALA A 319 16.10 -6.77 16.52
N LEU A 320 16.94 -7.81 16.57
CA LEU A 320 16.62 -9.10 15.95
C LEU A 320 15.48 -9.82 16.69
N VAL A 321 15.42 -9.74 18.01
CA VAL A 321 14.30 -10.28 18.81
C VAL A 321 13.00 -9.56 18.44
N VAL A 322 13.00 -8.22 18.38
CA VAL A 322 11.82 -7.44 17.96
C VAL A 322 11.38 -7.84 16.56
N LEU A 323 12.31 -7.95 15.61
CA LEU A 323 11.98 -8.42 14.26
C LEU A 323 11.36 -9.82 14.28
N GLY A 324 11.95 -10.76 15.03
CA GLY A 324 11.45 -12.12 15.18
C GLY A 324 10.04 -12.18 15.78
N VAL A 325 9.78 -11.38 16.82
CA VAL A 325 8.46 -11.27 17.47
C VAL A 325 7.43 -10.69 16.48
N VAL A 326 7.76 -9.60 15.79
CA VAL A 326 6.86 -8.99 14.80
C VAL A 326 6.57 -9.98 13.68
N MET A 327 7.60 -10.62 13.13
CA MET A 327 7.41 -11.64 12.08
C MET A 327 6.53 -12.79 12.58
N TRP A 328 6.77 -13.28 13.79
CA TRP A 328 5.96 -14.34 14.37
C TRP A 328 4.51 -13.92 14.57
N GLN A 329 4.25 -12.76 15.18
CA GLN A 329 2.90 -12.24 15.42
C GLN A 329 2.13 -12.03 14.11
N VAL A 330 2.75 -11.35 13.13
CA VAL A 330 2.11 -11.04 11.86
C VAL A 330 1.82 -12.31 11.06
N ASN A 331 2.71 -13.30 11.09
CA ASN A 331 2.49 -14.56 10.37
C ASN A 331 1.65 -15.58 11.16
N LYS A 332 1.47 -15.38 12.49
CA LYS A 332 0.53 -16.17 13.32
C LYS A 332 -0.89 -15.65 13.20
N ALA A 333 -1.08 -14.34 13.08
CA ALA A 333 -2.40 -13.71 13.03
C ALA A 333 -3.30 -14.25 11.90
N ASP A 334 -2.70 -14.80 10.83
CA ASP A 334 -3.45 -15.50 9.77
C ASP A 334 -3.84 -16.94 10.13
N THR A 335 -3.43 -17.48 11.28
CA THR A 335 -3.90 -18.76 11.80
C THR A 335 -5.11 -18.61 12.71
N VAL A 336 -5.49 -17.37 13.04
CA VAL A 336 -6.88 -17.06 13.29
C VAL A 336 -7.49 -16.97 11.87
N GLU A 337 -7.85 -18.11 11.29
CA GLU A 337 -9.09 -18.20 10.57
C GLU A 337 -10.05 -17.35 11.40
N GLU A 338 -10.53 -16.20 10.87
CA GLU A 338 -11.89 -15.85 11.25
C GLU A 338 -12.60 -17.18 11.14
N PRO A 339 -13.27 -17.66 12.19
CA PRO A 339 -14.07 -18.81 12.00
C PRO A 339 -14.96 -18.41 10.82
N VAL A 340 -14.71 -18.99 9.65
CA VAL A 340 -15.80 -19.39 8.81
C VAL A 340 -16.66 -20.05 9.84
N SER A 341 -17.72 -19.34 10.24
CA SER A 341 -18.78 -19.96 11.02
C SER A 341 -19.13 -21.16 10.19
N GLN A 342 -18.49 -22.29 10.52
CA GLN A 342 -19.08 -23.55 10.24
C GLN A 342 -20.47 -23.40 10.81
N PRO A 343 -21.50 -23.65 10.03
CA PRO A 343 -22.84 -23.79 10.60
C PRO A 343 -22.65 -24.71 11.80
N ALA A 344 -22.92 -24.18 12.99
CA ALA A 344 -22.92 -24.95 14.20
C ALA A 344 -23.76 -26.20 13.89
N ALA A 345 -23.13 -27.34 14.14
CA ALA A 345 -23.82 -28.62 14.03
C ALA A 345 -25.21 -28.45 14.64
N THR A 346 -26.20 -28.65 13.81
CA THR A 346 -27.61 -28.68 14.09
C THR A 346 -27.84 -29.40 15.40
N GLU A 347 -28.10 -28.69 16.49
CA GLU A 347 -28.91 -29.25 17.56
C GLU A 347 -30.35 -29.26 17.04
N THR A 348 -30.79 -30.44 16.75
CA THR A 348 -32.17 -30.81 16.43
C THR A 348 -33.09 -30.30 17.53
N ILE A 349 -33.76 -29.18 17.30
CA ILE A 349 -34.94 -28.79 18.06
C ILE A 349 -36.13 -29.13 17.17
N ALA A 350 -36.95 -30.04 17.70
CA ALA A 350 -38.17 -30.49 17.10
C ALA A 350 -39.16 -29.36 16.79
N PRO A 351 -40.02 -29.50 15.77
CA PRO A 351 -40.93 -28.45 15.34
C PRO A 351 -42.06 -28.29 16.33
N GLU A 352 -42.19 -27.09 16.90
CA GLU A 352 -43.41 -26.66 17.54
C GLU A 352 -44.18 -25.75 16.58
N ALA A 353 -45.46 -26.07 16.45
CA ALA A 353 -46.36 -25.63 15.41
C ALA A 353 -46.78 -24.16 15.54
N THR A 354 -46.82 -23.50 14.39
CA THR A 354 -47.85 -22.58 13.92
C THR A 354 -48.29 -21.43 14.82
N GLU A 355 -47.79 -20.23 14.57
CA GLU A 355 -48.63 -19.03 14.62
C GLU A 355 -48.27 -18.09 13.44
N ALA A 356 -49.30 -17.43 12.89
CA ALA A 356 -49.25 -16.60 11.69
C ALA A 356 -48.31 -15.40 11.81
N PRO A 357 -47.76 -14.88 10.71
CA PRO A 357 -46.67 -13.89 10.75
C PRO A 357 -47.19 -12.53 11.18
N ASP A 358 -46.79 -12.08 12.34
CA ASP A 358 -46.80 -10.67 12.69
C ASP A 358 -45.58 -10.00 12.02
N ASP A 359 -45.85 -9.10 11.06
CA ASP A 359 -44.88 -8.51 10.12
C ASP A 359 -44.04 -7.37 10.77
N ASP A 360 -43.50 -7.63 11.96
CA ASP A 360 -42.80 -6.64 12.78
C ASP A 360 -41.25 -6.71 12.61
N THR A 361 -40.74 -7.31 11.52
CA THR A 361 -39.33 -7.36 11.21
C THR A 361 -38.86 -5.97 10.78
N PRO A 362 -37.87 -5.34 11.47
CA PRO A 362 -37.42 -4.00 11.13
C PRO A 362 -36.80 -3.97 9.72
N VAL A 363 -37.12 -2.91 8.94
CA VAL A 363 -36.54 -2.68 7.64
C VAL A 363 -35.14 -2.05 7.82
N GLY A 364 -34.15 -2.62 7.18
CA GLY A 364 -32.76 -2.14 7.27
C GLY A 364 -31.80 -2.94 6.39
N TYR A 365 -30.51 -2.78 6.63
CA TYR A 365 -29.47 -3.38 5.80
C TYR A 365 -28.65 -4.46 6.53
N GLU A 366 -28.93 -4.75 7.78
CA GLU A 366 -28.23 -5.80 8.54
C GLU A 366 -28.84 -7.17 8.27
N VAL A 367 -28.03 -8.21 8.44
CA VAL A 367 -28.51 -9.61 8.31
C VAL A 367 -29.62 -9.86 9.32
N GLY A 368 -30.71 -10.47 8.86
CA GLY A 368 -31.94 -10.73 9.63
C GLY A 368 -32.98 -9.62 9.53
N MET A 369 -32.68 -8.45 8.99
CA MET A 369 -33.64 -7.39 8.73
C MET A 369 -34.33 -7.58 7.39
N LYS A 370 -35.51 -6.98 7.23
CA LYS A 370 -36.21 -6.91 5.94
C LYS A 370 -35.49 -5.95 5.02
N CYS A 371 -35.16 -6.41 3.82
CA CYS A 371 -34.44 -5.59 2.84
C CYS A 371 -35.30 -4.39 2.42
N PRO A 372 -34.74 -3.15 2.39
CA PRO A 372 -35.44 -2.00 1.84
C PRO A 372 -35.82 -2.24 0.38
N ASP A 373 -37.06 -1.93 0.02
CA ASP A 373 -37.50 -2.05 -1.36
C ASP A 373 -36.84 -1.00 -2.26
N PHE A 374 -36.55 -1.37 -3.50
CA PHE A 374 -35.99 -0.49 -4.50
C PHE A 374 -36.36 -0.93 -5.90
N THR A 375 -36.33 0.05 -6.82
CA THR A 375 -36.51 -0.18 -8.25
C THR A 375 -35.32 0.41 -9.00
N VAL A 376 -34.76 -0.35 -9.94
CA VAL A 376 -33.67 0.07 -10.82
C VAL A 376 -33.96 -0.28 -12.27
N PRO A 377 -33.61 0.59 -13.24
CA PRO A 377 -33.74 0.27 -14.64
C PRO A 377 -32.81 -0.85 -15.04
N LEU A 378 -33.32 -1.87 -15.72
CA LEU A 378 -32.52 -2.91 -16.34
C LEU A 378 -31.77 -2.35 -17.54
N TYR A 379 -30.62 -2.97 -17.79
CA TYR A 379 -29.75 -2.63 -18.90
C TYR A 379 -30.12 -3.50 -20.12
N GLY A 380 -30.35 -2.87 -21.28
CA GLY A 380 -30.71 -3.55 -22.53
C GLY A 380 -31.73 -2.79 -23.37
N GLU A 381 -31.98 -3.25 -24.60
CA GLU A 381 -32.88 -2.60 -25.57
C GLU A 381 -34.37 -2.68 -25.17
N ASP A 382 -34.76 -3.64 -24.31
CA ASP A 382 -36.15 -3.88 -23.91
C ASP A 382 -36.63 -3.06 -22.70
N GLY A 383 -35.78 -2.25 -22.11
CA GLY A 383 -36.11 -1.18 -21.15
C GLY A 383 -37.02 -1.58 -19.99
N GLY A 384 -36.73 -2.67 -19.31
CA GLY A 384 -37.44 -3.13 -18.12
C GLY A 384 -36.94 -2.50 -16.83
N GLU A 385 -37.63 -2.76 -15.73
CA GLU A 385 -37.23 -2.37 -14.38
C GLU A 385 -37.12 -3.61 -13.49
N PHE A 386 -36.12 -3.62 -12.62
CA PHE A 386 -36.01 -4.61 -11.56
C PHE A 386 -36.51 -3.98 -10.26
N THR A 387 -37.58 -4.56 -9.69
CA THR A 387 -38.12 -4.15 -8.39
C THR A 387 -37.96 -5.31 -7.42
N LEU A 388 -37.35 -5.08 -6.24
CA LEU A 388 -37.10 -6.15 -5.26
C LEU A 388 -38.40 -6.76 -4.74
N SER A 389 -39.43 -5.96 -4.43
CA SER A 389 -40.73 -6.47 -3.95
C SER A 389 -41.47 -7.33 -4.96
N ALA A 390 -41.17 -7.21 -6.25
CA ALA A 390 -41.70 -8.07 -7.30
C ALA A 390 -41.06 -9.48 -7.32
N GLN A 391 -39.94 -9.68 -6.61
CA GLN A 391 -39.18 -10.93 -6.53
C GLN A 391 -39.57 -11.78 -5.30
N LYS A 392 -40.59 -11.39 -4.55
CA LYS A 392 -41.10 -12.16 -3.39
C LYS A 392 -41.37 -13.63 -3.77
N GLY A 393 -40.95 -14.53 -2.90
CA GLY A 393 -41.05 -15.98 -3.12
C GLY A 393 -39.82 -16.58 -3.84
N LYS A 394 -38.86 -15.76 -4.22
CA LYS A 394 -37.55 -16.20 -4.78
C LYS A 394 -36.40 -15.69 -3.95
N VAL A 395 -35.37 -16.51 -3.79
CA VAL A 395 -34.07 -16.05 -3.26
C VAL A 395 -33.48 -15.03 -4.24
N THR A 396 -33.17 -13.84 -3.75
CA THR A 396 -32.68 -12.74 -4.60
C THR A 396 -31.20 -12.45 -4.32
N VAL A 397 -30.38 -12.52 -5.36
CA VAL A 397 -28.94 -12.22 -5.31
C VAL A 397 -28.67 -10.87 -5.98
N ILE A 398 -28.16 -9.92 -5.23
CA ILE A 398 -27.87 -8.57 -5.66
C ILE A 398 -26.36 -8.35 -5.59
N ASN A 399 -25.72 -8.07 -6.73
CA ASN A 399 -24.29 -7.73 -6.78
C ASN A 399 -24.11 -6.29 -7.23
N PHE A 400 -23.37 -5.49 -6.44
CA PHE A 400 -22.99 -4.12 -6.81
C PHE A 400 -21.58 -4.12 -7.38
N TRP A 401 -21.43 -3.60 -8.59
CA TRP A 401 -20.20 -3.62 -9.34
C TRP A 401 -19.94 -2.33 -10.12
N ALA A 402 -18.75 -2.21 -10.74
CA ALA A 402 -18.42 -1.16 -11.68
C ALA A 402 -17.34 -1.63 -12.67
N THR A 403 -17.33 -1.07 -13.88
CA THR A 403 -16.37 -1.42 -14.95
C THR A 403 -14.91 -1.18 -14.57
N TRP A 404 -14.63 -0.19 -13.74
CA TRP A 404 -13.30 0.14 -13.22
C TRP A 404 -12.88 -0.70 -12.00
N CYS A 405 -13.79 -1.44 -11.40
CA CYS A 405 -13.54 -2.27 -10.23
C CYS A 405 -13.00 -3.64 -10.65
N THR A 406 -11.69 -3.80 -10.68
CA THR A 406 -11.03 -5.05 -11.11
C THR A 406 -11.53 -6.30 -10.37
N PRO A 407 -11.69 -6.30 -9.02
CA PRO A 407 -12.25 -7.46 -8.34
C PRO A 407 -13.70 -7.74 -8.70
N CYS A 408 -14.51 -6.69 -8.98
CA CYS A 408 -15.89 -6.87 -9.41
C CYS A 408 -15.95 -7.61 -10.76
N VAL A 409 -15.19 -7.11 -11.75
CA VAL A 409 -15.12 -7.72 -13.10
C VAL A 409 -14.65 -9.18 -13.03
N ALA A 410 -13.75 -9.50 -12.09
CA ALA A 410 -13.24 -10.85 -11.93
C ALA A 410 -14.26 -11.84 -11.33
N GLU A 411 -15.27 -11.35 -10.59
CA GLU A 411 -16.29 -12.21 -9.98
C GLU A 411 -17.59 -12.32 -10.81
N LEU A 412 -17.87 -11.37 -11.73
CA LEU A 412 -19.09 -11.42 -12.56
C LEU A 412 -19.32 -12.76 -13.27
N PRO A 413 -18.31 -13.47 -13.79
CA PRO A 413 -18.51 -14.81 -14.36
C PRO A 413 -19.11 -15.82 -13.38
N TYR A 414 -18.82 -15.72 -12.07
CA TYR A 414 -19.39 -16.61 -11.06
C TYR A 414 -20.89 -16.37 -10.84
N PHE A 415 -21.33 -15.11 -10.97
CA PHE A 415 -22.74 -14.76 -10.91
C PHE A 415 -23.48 -15.22 -12.18
N ALA A 416 -22.85 -15.13 -13.35
CA ALA A 416 -23.41 -15.66 -14.59
C ALA A 416 -23.53 -17.19 -14.54
N GLU A 417 -22.54 -17.89 -13.98
CA GLU A 417 -22.56 -19.34 -13.80
C GLU A 417 -23.64 -19.75 -12.79
N LEU A 418 -23.76 -19.05 -11.65
CA LEU A 418 -24.85 -19.25 -10.69
C LEU A 418 -26.23 -19.03 -11.32
N TYR A 419 -26.37 -17.98 -12.14
CA TYR A 419 -27.62 -17.68 -12.82
C TYR A 419 -27.98 -18.72 -13.89
N ALA A 420 -26.99 -19.25 -14.59
CA ALA A 420 -27.20 -20.32 -15.57
C ALA A 420 -27.63 -21.63 -14.89
N GLU A 421 -27.19 -21.90 -13.64
CA GLU A 421 -27.53 -23.10 -12.89
C GLU A 421 -28.90 -23.01 -12.21
N TYR A 422 -29.20 -21.86 -11.57
CA TYR A 422 -30.39 -21.67 -10.70
C TYR A 422 -31.37 -20.62 -11.20
N GLY A 423 -31.23 -20.12 -12.45
CA GLY A 423 -31.95 -18.93 -12.93
C GLY A 423 -33.47 -18.96 -12.84
N ASP A 424 -34.10 -20.13 -12.90
CA ASP A 424 -35.55 -20.28 -12.72
C ASP A 424 -35.98 -20.24 -11.24
N GLU A 425 -35.08 -20.59 -10.33
CA GLU A 425 -35.35 -20.71 -8.90
C GLU A 425 -34.95 -19.45 -8.13
N ILE A 426 -33.96 -18.69 -8.64
CA ILE A 426 -33.48 -17.47 -8.01
C ILE A 426 -33.83 -16.24 -8.83
N SER A 427 -33.74 -15.07 -8.19
CA SER A 427 -33.67 -13.80 -8.88
C SER A 427 -32.26 -13.25 -8.72
N LEU A 428 -31.63 -12.83 -9.80
CA LEU A 428 -30.29 -12.27 -9.77
C LEU A 428 -30.24 -10.94 -10.51
N VAL A 429 -29.56 -9.94 -9.94
CA VAL A 429 -29.30 -8.68 -10.62
C VAL A 429 -27.91 -8.14 -10.30
N ALA A 430 -27.15 -7.81 -11.33
CA ALA A 430 -25.86 -7.12 -11.19
C ALA A 430 -26.04 -5.63 -11.41
N ILE A 431 -26.04 -4.83 -10.33
CA ILE A 431 -26.30 -3.41 -10.33
C ILE A 431 -24.99 -2.62 -10.52
N HIS A 432 -24.85 -1.95 -11.64
CA HIS A 432 -23.72 -1.04 -11.88
C HIS A 432 -23.92 0.26 -11.10
N SER A 433 -23.08 0.48 -10.11
CA SER A 433 -23.12 1.66 -9.22
C SER A 433 -22.14 2.71 -9.66
N ASN A 434 -22.44 3.42 -10.77
CA ASN A 434 -21.63 4.54 -11.24
C ASN A 434 -22.40 5.47 -12.21
N LEU A 435 -21.98 6.76 -12.22
CA LEU A 435 -22.58 7.81 -13.03
C LEU A 435 -22.16 7.77 -14.52
N VAL A 436 -21.15 7.00 -14.91
CA VAL A 436 -20.63 6.96 -16.30
C VAL A 436 -21.10 5.69 -17.00
N THR A 437 -22.03 5.84 -17.92
CA THR A 437 -22.67 4.73 -18.65
C THR A 437 -21.90 4.26 -19.88
N ASP A 438 -21.11 5.12 -20.51
CA ASP A 438 -20.44 4.81 -21.81
C ASP A 438 -19.48 3.63 -21.77
N ASP A 439 -18.94 3.28 -20.58
CA ASP A 439 -18.03 2.15 -20.42
C ASP A 439 -18.78 0.82 -20.20
N VAL A 440 -20.06 0.87 -19.77
CA VAL A 440 -20.86 -0.33 -19.49
C VAL A 440 -21.24 -1.03 -20.77
N ASP A 441 -21.72 -0.29 -21.79
CA ASP A 441 -22.07 -0.82 -23.11
C ASP A 441 -20.93 -1.60 -23.74
N LYS A 442 -19.76 -0.99 -23.77
CA LYS A 442 -18.54 -1.59 -24.32
C LYS A 442 -18.08 -2.83 -23.54
N PHE A 443 -18.30 -2.79 -22.22
CA PHE A 443 -17.95 -3.90 -21.35
C PHE A 443 -18.87 -5.09 -21.59
N LEU A 444 -20.18 -4.89 -21.53
CA LEU A 444 -21.18 -5.97 -21.72
C LEU A 444 -21.10 -6.58 -23.11
N ALA A 445 -20.92 -5.77 -24.16
CA ALA A 445 -20.71 -6.27 -25.52
C ALA A 445 -19.46 -7.13 -25.67
N LYS A 446 -18.44 -6.92 -24.84
CA LYS A 446 -17.18 -7.68 -24.87
C LYS A 446 -17.22 -8.97 -24.06
N GLU A 447 -17.78 -8.91 -22.84
CA GLU A 447 -17.69 -10.03 -21.90
C GLU A 447 -18.79 -11.10 -22.11
N ASN A 448 -19.87 -10.76 -22.84
CA ASN A 448 -20.96 -11.67 -23.23
C ASN A 448 -21.50 -12.53 -22.06
N LEU A 449 -21.81 -11.85 -20.92
CA LEU A 449 -22.35 -12.49 -19.71
C LEU A 449 -23.87 -12.54 -19.78
N ASP A 450 -24.44 -13.73 -19.71
CA ASP A 450 -25.90 -13.96 -19.77
C ASP A 450 -26.50 -13.91 -18.35
N MET A 451 -26.81 -12.70 -17.89
CA MET A 451 -27.51 -12.45 -16.64
C MET A 451 -28.07 -11.02 -16.61
N PRO A 452 -29.08 -10.71 -15.76
CA PRO A 452 -29.64 -9.37 -15.66
C PRO A 452 -28.65 -8.33 -15.12
N PHE A 453 -28.47 -7.23 -15.85
CA PHE A 453 -27.73 -6.06 -15.44
C PHE A 453 -28.67 -4.87 -15.22
N ALA A 454 -28.37 -4.04 -14.20
CA ALA A 454 -29.13 -2.84 -13.90
C ALA A 454 -28.20 -1.64 -13.60
N LEU A 455 -28.78 -0.44 -13.62
CA LEU A 455 -28.03 0.81 -13.41
C LEU A 455 -28.55 1.57 -12.19
N ASP A 456 -27.73 1.73 -11.16
CA ASP A 456 -27.97 2.70 -10.07
C ASP A 456 -27.17 3.98 -10.34
N LYS A 457 -27.71 4.88 -11.18
CA LYS A 457 -27.07 6.14 -11.58
C LYS A 457 -26.80 7.08 -10.41
N THR A 458 -27.52 6.97 -9.34
CA THR A 458 -27.47 7.88 -8.18
C THR A 458 -26.65 7.31 -7.02
N GLY A 459 -26.40 6.01 -7.01
CA GLY A 459 -25.84 5.29 -5.87
C GLY A 459 -26.81 5.27 -4.67
N ALA A 460 -28.12 5.46 -4.91
CA ALA A 460 -29.11 5.48 -3.84
C ALA A 460 -29.37 4.08 -3.32
N VAL A 461 -29.44 3.08 -4.21
CA VAL A 461 -29.73 1.70 -3.85
C VAL A 461 -28.61 1.09 -3.04
N ILE A 462 -27.36 1.22 -3.46
CA ILE A 462 -26.24 0.73 -2.67
C ILE A 462 -26.16 1.37 -1.27
N LYS A 463 -26.54 2.64 -1.15
CA LYS A 463 -26.57 3.36 0.14
C LYS A 463 -27.70 2.87 1.05
N SER A 464 -28.89 2.60 0.50
CA SER A 464 -30.03 2.05 1.29
C SER A 464 -29.71 0.68 1.88
N LEU A 465 -28.83 -0.08 1.23
CA LEU A 465 -28.35 -1.39 1.67
C LEU A 465 -27.07 -1.32 2.55
N GLY A 466 -26.76 -0.14 3.10
CA GLY A 466 -25.61 0.04 4.00
C GLY A 466 -24.26 0.11 3.28
N GLY A 467 -24.25 0.03 1.95
CA GLY A 467 -23.04 0.13 1.15
C GLY A 467 -22.56 1.58 1.02
N SER A 468 -21.31 1.69 0.64
CA SER A 468 -20.64 2.95 0.34
C SER A 468 -20.02 2.88 -1.07
N THR A 469 -18.99 3.63 -1.32
CA THR A 469 -18.19 3.55 -2.55
C THR A 469 -17.28 2.33 -2.65
N GLN A 470 -17.32 1.41 -1.68
CA GLN A 470 -16.50 0.19 -1.67
C GLN A 470 -17.20 -0.91 -2.45
N LEU A 471 -16.57 -1.37 -3.52
CA LEU A 471 -17.03 -2.43 -4.40
C LEU A 471 -15.97 -3.55 -4.49
N PRO A 472 -16.37 -4.79 -4.77
CA PRO A 472 -17.76 -5.28 -4.93
C PRO A 472 -18.52 -5.38 -3.61
N MET A 473 -19.85 -5.42 -3.68
CA MET A 473 -20.72 -5.70 -2.55
C MET A 473 -21.79 -6.67 -3.00
N THR A 474 -22.04 -7.71 -2.20
CA THR A 474 -23.07 -8.71 -2.48
C THR A 474 -24.08 -8.76 -1.34
N VAL A 475 -25.36 -8.72 -1.70
CA VAL A 475 -26.48 -8.87 -0.80
C VAL A 475 -27.33 -10.06 -1.28
N ILE A 476 -27.69 -10.97 -0.36
CA ILE A 476 -28.60 -12.08 -0.65
C ILE A 476 -29.80 -11.94 0.28
N VAL A 477 -30.96 -12.01 -0.33
CA VAL A 477 -32.27 -11.88 0.33
C VAL A 477 -33.02 -13.19 0.15
N ASP A 478 -33.62 -13.71 1.20
CA ASP A 478 -34.46 -14.93 1.15
C ASP A 478 -35.82 -14.67 0.48
N ALA A 479 -36.63 -15.74 0.35
CA ALA A 479 -37.94 -15.67 -0.26
C ALA A 479 -38.93 -14.76 0.49
N ASP A 480 -38.73 -14.54 1.79
CA ASP A 480 -39.53 -13.65 2.63
C ASP A 480 -39.11 -12.19 2.60
N GLY A 481 -38.00 -11.90 1.94
CA GLY A 481 -37.47 -10.55 1.82
C GLY A 481 -36.51 -10.15 2.94
N LYS A 482 -35.96 -11.10 3.72
CA LYS A 482 -34.98 -10.86 4.78
C LYS A 482 -33.57 -10.99 4.22
N ILE A 483 -32.68 -10.14 4.67
CA ILE A 483 -31.26 -10.17 4.29
C ILE A 483 -30.59 -11.33 5.03
N VAL A 484 -30.08 -12.31 4.30
CA VAL A 484 -29.29 -13.44 4.82
C VAL A 484 -27.78 -13.24 4.66
N TYR A 485 -27.39 -12.39 3.72
CA TYR A 485 -25.99 -12.04 3.50
C TYR A 485 -25.87 -10.59 3.02
N ASN A 486 -24.96 -9.84 3.61
CA ASN A 486 -24.62 -8.47 3.18
C ASN A 486 -23.14 -8.19 3.48
N LYS A 487 -22.29 -8.27 2.46
CA LYS A 487 -20.85 -8.03 2.63
C LYS A 487 -20.21 -7.28 1.48
N VAL A 488 -19.26 -6.44 1.82
CA VAL A 488 -18.32 -5.80 0.89
C VAL A 488 -17.10 -6.72 0.73
N GLY A 489 -16.72 -6.98 -0.51
CA GLY A 489 -15.58 -7.83 -0.88
C GLY A 489 -15.96 -8.88 -1.92
N SER A 490 -14.95 -9.43 -2.62
CA SER A 490 -15.21 -10.42 -3.68
C SER A 490 -15.69 -11.75 -3.10
N VAL A 491 -16.61 -12.37 -3.82
CA VAL A 491 -17.13 -13.71 -3.56
C VAL A 491 -16.67 -14.70 -4.64
N THR A 492 -16.67 -15.98 -4.32
CA THR A 492 -16.40 -17.07 -5.28
C THR A 492 -17.67 -17.86 -5.51
N LEU A 493 -17.73 -18.62 -6.62
CA LEU A 493 -18.88 -19.48 -6.94
C LEU A 493 -19.23 -20.40 -5.77
N THR A 494 -18.27 -21.11 -5.21
CA THR A 494 -18.49 -22.02 -4.06
C THR A 494 -19.10 -21.32 -2.85
N VAL A 495 -18.78 -20.04 -2.62
CA VAL A 495 -19.40 -19.26 -1.53
C VAL A 495 -20.84 -18.88 -1.89
N LEU A 496 -21.10 -18.50 -3.14
CA LEU A 496 -22.44 -18.17 -3.62
C LEU A 496 -23.37 -19.39 -3.56
N GLU A 497 -22.92 -20.53 -4.07
CA GLU A 497 -23.66 -21.81 -3.99
C GLU A 497 -23.93 -22.23 -2.54
N GLY A 498 -22.92 -22.14 -1.67
CA GLY A 498 -23.04 -22.44 -0.25
C GLY A 498 -24.04 -21.56 0.51
N LEU A 499 -24.33 -20.35 0.01
CA LEU A 499 -25.29 -19.41 0.57
C LEU A 499 -26.68 -19.56 -0.05
N VAL A 500 -26.77 -19.87 -1.34
CA VAL A 500 -28.05 -19.95 -2.09
C VAL A 500 -28.69 -21.31 -1.98
N ALA A 501 -27.96 -22.41 -2.17
CA ALA A 501 -28.49 -23.75 -2.18
C ALA A 501 -29.30 -24.16 -0.90
N PRO A 502 -28.86 -23.79 0.32
CA PRO A 502 -29.66 -24.06 1.52
C PRO A 502 -31.03 -23.34 1.54
N LEU A 503 -31.10 -22.13 0.96
CA LEU A 503 -32.31 -21.30 0.91
C LEU A 503 -33.33 -21.79 -0.12
N LEU A 504 -32.91 -22.61 -1.08
CA LEU A 504 -33.78 -23.22 -2.09
C LEU A 504 -34.33 -24.57 -1.62
N ALA A 505 -33.75 -25.16 -0.56
CA ALA A 505 -34.16 -26.43 0.01
C ALA A 505 -35.23 -26.28 1.08
N GLU A 506 -35.53 -25.05 1.53
CA GLU A 506 -36.60 -24.70 2.46
C GLU A 506 -37.89 -24.33 1.69
#